data_2188b70b0d3139dc1b6fc8d3efb563f6
#
_entry.id   2188b70b0d3139dc1b6fc8d3efb563f6
#
_cell.length_a   1.000
_cell.length_b   1.000
_cell.length_c   1.000
_cell.angle_alpha   90.00
_cell.angle_beta   90.00
_cell.angle_gamma   90.00
#
_symmetry.space_group_name_H-M   'P 1'
#
loop_
_entity.id
_entity.type
_entity.pdbx_description
1 polymer ?
#
loop_
_entity_poly.entity_id
_entity_poly.type
_entity_poly.pdbx_seq_one_letter_code
_entity_poly.pdbx_strand_id
1 'polypeptide(L)'
;MANQKGGMANQKGNWNSGNSKGRFLYFARCGGSTRMGCTMNRLVLMLALVLVVPAGAQTAMPPSGATAFKDTSAFRPPNGAKVAIIEFEDLECPLCAHVSPMVRDAMSHYHIPRVHHDFIIPGHTWSRNGAIYARYLEDKVSLQVAEDYRRDVFASQSLIASPDDLQQFTRRWFQAHGQAMPFVLDPSGKCAAEVEADCALGRRTGIAHTPTLVVATAHRWIEVTEPDQLYAAIDRAEAEVNASGGRPQSGIR
;
A
#
# COMPACT_ATOMS: atom_id res chain seq x y z
N MET A 1 29.15 44.90 -29.25
CA MET A 1 28.97 45.95 -28.23
C MET A 1 27.57 45.73 -27.65
N ALA A 2 27.29 45.44 -26.44
CA ALA A 2 27.90 45.51 -25.16
C ALA A 2 27.39 44.33 -24.28
N ASN A 3 28.30 43.89 -23.47
CA ASN A 3 28.28 42.90 -22.45
C ASN A 3 27.56 43.45 -21.19
N GLN A 4 26.69 42.66 -20.53
CA GLN A 4 26.42 42.86 -19.10
C GLN A 4 26.36 41.54 -18.38
N LYS A 5 27.37 41.30 -17.57
CA LYS A 5 27.48 40.33 -16.48
C LYS A 5 26.83 40.93 -15.23
N GLY A 6 26.12 40.10 -14.47
CA GLY A 6 25.75 40.34 -13.08
C GLY A 6 25.01 39.08 -12.59
N GLY A 7 25.42 38.36 -11.64
CA GLY A 7 26.11 38.60 -10.39
C GLY A 7 25.42 37.67 -9.41
N MET A 8 26.07 36.57 -9.03
CA MET A 8 25.59 35.60 -8.01
C MET A 8 25.45 36.27 -6.64
N ALA A 9 24.38 36.00 -5.94
CA ALA A 9 24.30 36.18 -4.50
C ALA A 9 23.95 34.85 -3.84
N ASN A 10 24.97 34.29 -3.21
CA ASN A 10 24.96 33.12 -2.34
C ASN A 10 24.48 33.57 -0.96
N GLN A 11 23.34 33.08 -0.46
CA GLN A 11 22.94 33.24 0.93
C GLN A 11 23.05 31.89 1.64
N LYS A 12 24.14 31.71 2.35
CA LYS A 12 24.33 30.70 3.40
C LYS A 12 23.56 31.15 4.65
N GLY A 13 22.46 30.53 4.97
CA GLY A 13 21.76 30.64 6.25
C GLY A 13 22.39 29.73 7.29
N ASN A 14 23.12 30.35 8.21
CA ASN A 14 23.73 29.74 9.38
C ASN A 14 22.66 29.52 10.47
N TRP A 15 22.38 28.27 10.86
CA TRP A 15 21.56 27.95 12.03
C TRP A 15 22.45 27.56 13.19
N ASN A 16 22.52 28.48 14.15
CA ASN A 16 23.28 28.36 15.36
C ASN A 16 22.50 27.55 16.40
N SER A 17 23.16 26.57 16.99
CA SER A 17 22.67 25.72 18.07
C SER A 17 22.56 26.50 19.37
N GLY A 18 21.34 26.57 19.94
CA GLY A 18 21.07 27.07 21.27
C GLY A 18 20.85 25.93 22.26
N ASN A 19 21.87 25.68 23.06
CA ASN A 19 21.83 24.77 24.19
C ASN A 19 21.24 25.51 25.40
N SER A 20 20.16 25.02 26.03
CA SER A 20 19.77 25.48 27.37
C SER A 20 19.39 24.28 28.24
N LYS A 21 20.37 23.94 29.08
CA LYS A 21 20.19 23.10 30.28
C LYS A 21 19.39 23.89 31.33
N GLY A 22 18.21 23.39 31.67
CA GLY A 22 17.44 23.85 32.83
C GLY A 22 17.33 22.74 33.86
N ARG A 23 18.24 22.79 34.87
CA ARG A 23 18.13 21.98 36.08
C ARG A 23 17.08 22.66 36.99
N PHE A 24 16.08 21.91 37.41
CA PHE A 24 15.31 22.27 38.60
C PHE A 24 15.48 21.19 39.66
N LEU A 25 16.23 21.63 40.72
CA LEU A 25 16.29 20.93 41.99
C LEU A 25 15.09 21.38 42.83
N TYR A 26 14.30 20.44 43.32
CA TYR A 26 13.45 20.67 44.47
C TYR A 26 13.88 19.77 45.62
N PHE A 27 14.45 20.43 46.63
CA PHE A 27 14.64 19.91 47.97
C PHE A 27 13.31 20.05 48.72
N ALA A 28 12.80 18.98 49.27
CA ALA A 28 11.92 19.04 50.40
C ALA A 28 12.28 17.92 51.38
N ARG A 29 12.84 18.38 52.45
CA ARG A 29 13.22 17.62 53.64
C ARG A 29 12.09 17.76 54.65
N CYS A 30 11.51 16.63 55.10
CA CYS A 30 10.86 16.58 56.39
C CYS A 30 11.05 15.23 57.03
N GLY A 31 11.66 15.26 58.17
CA GLY A 31 11.88 14.12 59.04
C GLY A 31 10.65 13.82 59.88
N GLY A 32 10.60 12.62 60.35
CA GLY A 32 9.58 12.13 61.28
C GLY A 32 9.86 10.69 61.65
N SER A 33 10.61 10.52 62.73
CA SER A 33 10.86 9.24 63.38
C SER A 33 9.63 8.81 64.16
N THR A 34 9.14 7.60 63.91
CA THR A 34 8.48 6.80 64.97
C THR A 34 8.70 5.32 64.71
N ARG A 35 9.41 4.74 65.65
CA ARG A 35 9.50 3.26 65.81
C ARG A 35 8.17 2.74 66.29
N MET A 36 7.64 1.71 65.67
CA MET A 36 6.78 0.78 66.34
C MET A 36 6.80 -0.58 65.67
N GLY A 37 7.34 -1.51 66.38
CA GLY A 37 6.83 -2.86 66.70
C GLY A 37 6.69 -3.83 65.55
N CYS A 38 7.68 -4.63 65.42
CA CYS A 38 7.76 -5.91 64.79
C CYS A 38 6.71 -6.90 65.37
N THR A 39 5.90 -7.48 64.53
CA THR A 39 5.57 -8.92 64.67
C THR A 39 5.30 -9.47 63.27
N MET A 40 6.18 -10.27 62.89
CA MET A 40 6.29 -10.97 61.66
C MET A 40 5.29 -12.13 61.61
N ASN A 41 4.28 -12.04 60.76
CA ASN A 41 3.51 -13.22 60.48
C ASN A 41 4.10 -13.90 59.23
N ARG A 42 4.92 -14.93 59.47
CA ARG A 42 5.63 -15.77 58.46
C ARG A 42 4.68 -16.57 57.55
N LEU A 43 3.38 -16.37 57.64
CA LEU A 43 2.40 -17.17 56.91
C LEU A 43 1.88 -16.51 55.62
N VAL A 44 2.28 -15.29 55.31
CA VAL A 44 1.82 -14.55 54.11
C VAL A 44 2.81 -14.63 52.94
N LEU A 45 4.00 -15.21 53.18
CA LEU A 45 5.05 -15.25 52.14
C LEU A 45 4.97 -16.53 51.23
N MET A 46 3.99 -17.39 51.42
CA MET A 46 3.88 -18.62 50.64
C MET A 46 2.71 -18.65 49.63
N LEU A 47 2.05 -17.53 49.43
CA LEU A 47 0.91 -17.51 48.50
C LEU A 47 1.08 -16.53 47.33
N ALA A 48 2.28 -15.99 47.10
CA ALA A 48 2.57 -15.13 45.96
C ALA A 48 3.39 -15.85 44.87
N LEU A 49 3.41 -17.18 44.90
CA LEU A 49 3.99 -17.99 43.79
C LEU A 49 2.86 -18.45 42.88
N VAL A 50 2.20 -17.49 42.23
CA VAL A 50 1.11 -17.83 41.37
C VAL A 50 1.23 -17.11 40.05
N LEU A 51 1.31 -17.94 39.06
CA LEU A 51 0.83 -17.69 37.70
C LEU A 51 1.51 -16.54 36.96
N VAL A 52 2.79 -16.70 36.68
CA VAL A 52 3.26 -16.30 35.37
C VAL A 52 2.58 -17.25 34.38
N VAL A 53 1.33 -16.95 34.04
CA VAL A 53 0.74 -17.45 32.80
C VAL A 53 1.59 -16.86 31.71
N PRO A 54 2.30 -17.66 30.89
CA PRO A 54 2.88 -17.11 29.70
C PRO A 54 1.68 -16.51 28.95
N ALA A 55 1.69 -15.20 28.75
CA ALA A 55 0.85 -14.58 27.75
C ALA A 55 1.25 -15.26 26.44
N GLY A 56 0.60 -16.36 26.13
CA GLY A 56 0.65 -16.95 24.81
C GLY A 56 0.28 -15.82 23.89
N ALA A 57 1.17 -15.45 23.01
CA ALA A 57 0.86 -14.62 21.89
C ALA A 57 -0.38 -15.26 21.25
N GLN A 58 -1.53 -14.73 21.57
CA GLN A 58 -2.73 -14.98 20.81
C GLN A 58 -2.44 -14.33 19.48
N THR A 59 -1.88 -15.11 18.57
CA THR A 59 -2.04 -14.82 17.15
C THR A 59 -3.55 -14.81 16.98
N ALA A 60 -4.12 -13.61 16.97
CA ALA A 60 -5.49 -13.42 16.54
C ALA A 60 -5.51 -13.94 15.10
N MET A 61 -5.90 -15.20 14.94
CA MET A 61 -6.42 -15.66 13.67
C MET A 61 -7.58 -14.69 13.37
N PRO A 62 -7.58 -14.03 12.21
CA PRO A 62 -8.77 -13.30 11.81
C PRO A 62 -9.92 -14.29 11.95
N PRO A 63 -11.07 -13.84 12.45
CA PRO A 63 -12.21 -14.70 12.61
C PRO A 63 -12.42 -15.42 11.28
N SER A 64 -12.48 -16.74 11.30
CA SER A 64 -12.89 -17.56 10.16
C SER A 64 -14.39 -17.32 10.00
N GLY A 65 -14.71 -16.17 9.41
CA GLY A 65 -16.05 -15.70 9.22
C GLY A 65 -16.07 -14.81 8.00
N ALA A 66 -16.79 -15.27 7.01
CA ALA A 66 -17.29 -14.51 5.89
C ALA A 66 -16.26 -13.51 5.32
N THR A 67 -15.43 -13.99 4.42
CA THR A 67 -14.75 -13.09 3.48
C THR A 67 -15.83 -12.20 2.87
N ALA A 68 -15.62 -10.89 2.89
CA ALA A 68 -16.53 -9.95 2.23
C ALA A 68 -16.67 -10.25 0.73
N PHE A 69 -15.71 -11.00 0.18
CA PHE A 69 -15.64 -11.36 -1.23
C PHE A 69 -16.63 -12.47 -1.60
N LYS A 70 -17.40 -12.21 -2.66
CA LYS A 70 -18.45 -13.10 -3.19
C LYS A 70 -17.95 -13.97 -4.34
N ASP A 71 -17.19 -13.37 -5.28
CA ASP A 71 -16.60 -14.04 -6.43
C ASP A 71 -15.07 -13.82 -6.39
N THR A 72 -14.34 -14.87 -6.05
CA THR A 72 -12.88 -14.84 -5.95
C THR A 72 -12.16 -15.45 -7.14
N SER A 73 -12.89 -15.70 -8.23
CA SER A 73 -12.35 -16.34 -9.45
C SER A 73 -11.18 -15.55 -10.08
N ALA A 74 -11.17 -14.24 -9.89
CA ALA A 74 -10.10 -13.35 -10.34
C ALA A 74 -8.85 -13.39 -9.45
N PHE A 75 -8.91 -13.96 -8.24
CA PHE A 75 -7.78 -14.00 -7.32
C PHE A 75 -6.81 -15.13 -7.64
N ARG A 76 -6.20 -15.03 -8.80
CA ARG A 76 -5.24 -16.03 -9.30
C ARG A 76 -4.04 -15.34 -9.93
N PRO A 77 -2.83 -15.88 -9.74
CA PRO A 77 -1.66 -15.41 -10.46
C PRO A 77 -1.85 -15.59 -11.98
N PRO A 78 -1.26 -14.71 -12.78
CA PRO A 78 -1.21 -14.92 -14.23
C PRO A 78 -0.36 -16.15 -14.57
N ASN A 79 -0.54 -16.67 -15.79
CA ASN A 79 0.17 -17.86 -16.25
C ASN A 79 1.69 -17.73 -16.07
N GLY A 80 2.28 -18.74 -15.45
CA GLY A 80 3.73 -18.78 -15.17
C GLY A 80 4.14 -18.20 -13.83
N ALA A 81 3.30 -17.42 -13.17
CA ALA A 81 3.57 -16.92 -11.82
C ALA A 81 2.97 -17.85 -10.76
N LYS A 82 3.71 -18.03 -9.67
CA LYS A 82 3.26 -18.84 -8.53
C LYS A 82 2.53 -18.00 -7.48
N VAL A 83 2.95 -16.76 -7.32
CA VAL A 83 2.39 -15.76 -6.43
C VAL A 83 2.18 -14.48 -7.23
N ALA A 84 1.13 -13.73 -6.94
CA ALA A 84 0.88 -12.41 -7.52
C ALA A 84 0.16 -11.52 -6.52
N ILE A 85 0.32 -10.20 -6.67
CA ILE A 85 -0.51 -9.20 -6.03
C ILE A 85 -1.68 -8.90 -6.97
N ILE A 86 -2.90 -9.04 -6.49
CA ILE A 86 -4.12 -8.58 -7.17
C ILE A 86 -4.52 -7.28 -6.51
N GLU A 87 -4.63 -6.22 -7.28
CA GLU A 87 -4.92 -4.89 -6.77
C GLU A 87 -6.13 -4.27 -7.48
N PHE A 88 -7.08 -3.80 -6.68
CA PHE A 88 -8.14 -2.91 -7.16
C PHE A 88 -7.80 -1.50 -6.67
N GLU A 89 -7.57 -0.59 -7.61
CA GLU A 89 -7.12 0.77 -7.31
C GLU A 89 -7.98 1.83 -8.02
N ASP A 90 -7.89 3.05 -7.51
CA ASP A 90 -8.50 4.25 -8.09
C ASP A 90 -7.47 5.37 -8.10
N LEU A 91 -7.23 5.98 -9.24
CA LEU A 91 -6.20 7.02 -9.40
C LEU A 91 -6.49 8.30 -8.62
N GLU A 92 -7.75 8.54 -8.22
CA GLU A 92 -8.13 9.69 -7.39
C GLU A 92 -8.13 9.35 -5.88
N CYS A 93 -7.93 8.07 -5.52
CA CYS A 93 -7.91 7.63 -4.12
C CYS A 93 -6.58 7.99 -3.43
N PRO A 94 -6.57 8.81 -2.36
CA PRO A 94 -5.34 9.18 -1.67
C PRO A 94 -4.62 7.99 -1.02
N LEU A 95 -5.36 7.00 -0.54
CA LEU A 95 -4.78 5.81 0.05
C LEU A 95 -4.08 4.94 -1.02
N CYS A 96 -4.62 4.87 -2.25
CA CYS A 96 -3.95 4.22 -3.37
C CYS A 96 -2.62 4.91 -3.69
N ALA A 97 -2.60 6.25 -3.74
CA ALA A 97 -1.36 7.00 -3.93
C ALA A 97 -0.32 6.71 -2.84
N HIS A 98 -0.76 6.59 -1.59
CA HIS A 98 0.10 6.27 -0.45
C HIS A 98 0.68 4.85 -0.53
N VAL A 99 -0.13 3.87 -0.93
CA VAL A 99 0.24 2.45 -0.95
C VAL A 99 1.03 2.07 -2.20
N SER A 100 0.79 2.72 -3.31
CA SER A 100 1.40 2.41 -4.62
C SER A 100 2.94 2.27 -4.61
N PRO A 101 3.74 3.10 -3.90
CA PRO A 101 5.19 2.87 -3.81
C PRO A 101 5.55 1.55 -3.15
N MET A 102 4.83 1.15 -2.09
CA MET A 102 5.09 -0.10 -1.38
C MET A 102 4.73 -1.32 -2.22
N VAL A 103 3.63 -1.27 -2.99
CA VAL A 103 3.27 -2.34 -3.93
C VAL A 103 4.36 -2.53 -4.98
N ARG A 104 4.87 -1.44 -5.57
CA ARG A 104 5.96 -1.51 -6.55
C ARG A 104 7.26 -2.05 -5.95
N ASP A 105 7.58 -1.65 -4.73
CA ASP A 105 8.75 -2.16 -4.02
C ASP A 105 8.62 -3.66 -3.73
N ALA A 106 7.46 -4.11 -3.26
CA ALA A 106 7.17 -5.52 -3.05
C ALA A 106 7.29 -6.34 -4.35
N MET A 107 6.71 -5.86 -5.47
CA MET A 107 6.86 -6.50 -6.78
C MET A 107 8.33 -6.68 -7.18
N SER A 108 9.13 -5.63 -6.97
CA SER A 108 10.56 -5.65 -7.29
C SER A 108 11.36 -6.57 -6.38
N HIS A 109 11.06 -6.53 -5.07
CA HIS A 109 11.77 -7.33 -4.04
C HIS A 109 11.52 -8.82 -4.20
N TYR A 110 10.27 -9.23 -4.42
CA TYR A 110 9.88 -10.63 -4.54
C TYR A 110 9.88 -11.16 -5.98
N HIS A 111 10.11 -10.29 -6.97
CA HIS A 111 10.01 -10.63 -8.39
C HIS A 111 8.67 -11.26 -8.79
N ILE A 112 7.59 -10.77 -8.21
CA ILE A 112 6.22 -11.23 -8.47
C ILE A 112 5.44 -10.21 -9.29
N PRO A 113 4.53 -10.65 -10.17
CA PRO A 113 3.67 -9.76 -10.92
C PRO A 113 2.56 -9.16 -10.08
N ARG A 114 2.08 -7.99 -10.54
CA ARG A 114 0.82 -7.41 -10.13
C ARG A 114 -0.23 -7.63 -11.22
N VAL A 115 -1.43 -7.99 -10.84
CA VAL A 115 -2.64 -7.93 -11.66
C VAL A 115 -3.45 -6.74 -11.16
N HIS A 116 -3.54 -5.74 -12.00
CA HIS A 116 -4.17 -4.48 -11.69
C HIS A 116 -5.59 -4.42 -12.26
N HIS A 117 -6.53 -3.91 -11.47
CA HIS A 117 -7.91 -3.63 -11.86
C HIS A 117 -8.28 -2.20 -11.50
N ASP A 118 -8.84 -1.47 -12.45
CA ASP A 118 -9.40 -0.14 -12.23
C ASP A 118 -10.75 -0.28 -11.48
N PHE A 119 -10.86 0.33 -10.30
CA PHE A 119 -12.11 0.32 -9.52
C PHE A 119 -12.50 1.71 -9.08
N ILE A 120 -13.35 2.36 -9.88
CA ILE A 120 -13.72 3.75 -9.70
C ILE A 120 -14.70 3.90 -8.52
N ILE A 121 -14.29 4.67 -7.51
CA ILE A 121 -15.11 4.95 -6.32
C ILE A 121 -16.16 6.01 -6.66
N PRO A 122 -17.43 5.80 -6.27
CA PRO A 122 -18.46 6.81 -6.46
C PRO A 122 -18.07 8.15 -5.81
N GLY A 123 -18.18 9.24 -6.58
CA GLY A 123 -17.81 10.58 -6.14
C GLY A 123 -16.41 11.03 -6.57
N HIS A 124 -15.54 10.14 -7.00
CA HIS A 124 -14.30 10.51 -7.67
C HIS A 124 -14.62 11.04 -9.07
N THR A 125 -14.15 12.26 -9.38
CA THR A 125 -14.63 13.01 -10.53
C THR A 125 -13.78 12.84 -11.78
N TRP A 126 -12.49 12.51 -11.60
CA TRP A 126 -11.54 12.42 -12.69
C TRP A 126 -10.86 11.04 -12.81
N SER A 127 -10.99 10.16 -11.81
CA SER A 127 -10.28 8.88 -11.80
C SER A 127 -10.63 8.01 -13.00
N ARG A 128 -11.89 7.99 -13.45
CA ARG A 128 -12.30 7.27 -14.66
C ARG A 128 -11.54 7.72 -15.90
N ASN A 129 -11.37 9.03 -16.08
CA ASN A 129 -10.61 9.56 -17.22
C ASN A 129 -9.13 9.24 -17.08
N GLY A 130 -8.57 9.29 -15.86
CA GLY A 130 -7.20 8.88 -15.58
C GLY A 130 -6.95 7.41 -15.94
N ALA A 131 -7.86 6.52 -15.56
CA ALA A 131 -7.82 5.10 -15.91
C ALA A 131 -7.87 4.90 -17.44
N ILE A 132 -8.75 5.60 -18.15
CA ILE A 132 -8.84 5.54 -19.61
C ILE A 132 -7.53 6.01 -20.28
N TYR A 133 -6.89 7.06 -19.80
CA TYR A 133 -5.56 7.47 -20.30
C TYR A 133 -4.50 6.38 -20.07
N ALA A 134 -4.49 5.77 -18.90
CA ALA A 134 -3.56 4.67 -18.60
C ALA A 134 -3.80 3.47 -19.52
N ARG A 135 -5.05 3.04 -19.72
CA ARG A 135 -5.41 1.96 -20.66
C ARG A 135 -5.05 2.29 -22.11
N TYR A 136 -5.24 3.55 -22.50
CA TYR A 136 -4.80 3.99 -23.83
C TYR A 136 -3.27 3.85 -23.99
N LEU A 137 -2.48 4.24 -23.01
CA LEU A 137 -1.02 4.07 -23.04
C LEU A 137 -0.62 2.60 -23.05
N GLU A 138 -1.31 1.75 -22.29
CA GLU A 138 -1.09 0.30 -22.29
C GLU A 138 -1.34 -0.31 -23.68
N ASP A 139 -2.45 0.06 -24.32
CA ASP A 139 -2.84 -0.46 -25.64
C ASP A 139 -1.98 0.09 -26.79
N LYS A 140 -1.58 1.36 -26.74
CA LYS A 140 -0.91 2.03 -27.87
C LYS A 140 0.60 2.14 -27.74
N VAL A 141 1.12 2.01 -26.52
CA VAL A 141 2.56 2.17 -26.28
C VAL A 141 3.11 0.92 -25.60
N SER A 142 2.89 0.79 -24.29
CA SER A 142 3.28 -0.41 -23.54
C SER A 142 2.72 -0.38 -22.11
N LEU A 143 2.66 -1.55 -21.47
CA LEU A 143 2.33 -1.67 -20.04
C LEU A 143 3.25 -0.81 -19.17
N GLN A 144 4.56 -0.80 -19.46
CA GLN A 144 5.51 0.00 -18.66
C GLN A 144 5.20 1.49 -18.71
N VAL A 145 4.87 2.03 -19.87
CA VAL A 145 4.52 3.46 -20.02
C VAL A 145 3.20 3.77 -19.32
N ALA A 146 2.24 2.86 -19.34
CA ALA A 146 1.01 2.99 -18.57
C ALA A 146 1.26 3.00 -17.05
N GLU A 147 2.14 2.13 -16.56
CA GLU A 147 2.54 2.08 -15.15
C GLU A 147 3.31 3.36 -14.74
N ASP A 148 4.17 3.88 -15.59
CA ASP A 148 4.85 5.16 -15.35
C ASP A 148 3.86 6.33 -15.27
N TYR A 149 2.85 6.35 -16.14
CA TYR A 149 1.77 7.33 -16.09
C TYR A 149 0.97 7.23 -14.78
N ARG A 150 0.54 6.02 -14.36
CA ARG A 150 -0.17 5.81 -13.10
C ARG A 150 0.65 6.28 -11.90
N ARG A 151 1.94 5.92 -11.86
CA ARG A 151 2.88 6.36 -10.82
C ARG A 151 2.93 7.88 -10.72
N ASP A 152 3.05 8.57 -11.85
CA ASP A 152 3.22 10.02 -11.90
C ASP A 152 1.90 10.76 -11.62
N VAL A 153 0.75 10.17 -11.96
CA VAL A 153 -0.58 10.64 -11.51
C VAL A 153 -0.66 10.58 -9.99
N PHE A 154 -0.33 9.45 -9.37
CA PHE A 154 -0.33 9.32 -7.92
C PHE A 154 0.62 10.31 -7.25
N ALA A 155 1.82 10.48 -7.78
CA ALA A 155 2.79 11.44 -7.25
C ALA A 155 2.32 12.90 -7.36
N SER A 156 1.43 13.19 -8.31
CA SER A 156 0.90 14.53 -8.57
C SER A 156 -0.54 14.71 -8.11
N GLN A 157 -1.12 13.74 -7.43
CA GLN A 157 -2.56 13.70 -7.09
C GLN A 157 -3.04 14.95 -6.36
N SER A 158 -2.23 15.51 -5.46
CA SER A 158 -2.55 16.74 -4.74
C SER A 158 -2.66 17.99 -5.64
N LEU A 159 -2.19 17.93 -6.88
CA LEU A 159 -2.26 19.01 -7.87
C LEU A 159 -3.40 18.80 -8.88
N ILE A 160 -4.15 17.71 -8.76
CA ILE A 160 -5.24 17.33 -9.68
C ILE A 160 -6.55 17.36 -8.89
N ALA A 161 -7.24 18.49 -8.94
CA ALA A 161 -8.48 18.71 -8.22
C ALA A 161 -9.74 18.53 -9.11
N SER A 162 -9.57 18.44 -10.43
CA SER A 162 -10.67 18.39 -11.38
C SER A 162 -10.33 17.59 -12.63
N PRO A 163 -11.32 17.23 -13.46
CA PRO A 163 -11.07 16.63 -14.77
C PRO A 163 -10.20 17.51 -15.68
N ASP A 164 -10.33 18.84 -15.58
CA ASP A 164 -9.53 19.79 -16.35
C ASP A 164 -8.06 19.78 -15.89
N ASP A 165 -7.81 19.70 -14.59
CA ASP A 165 -6.45 19.57 -14.07
C ASP A 165 -5.80 18.28 -14.52
N LEU A 166 -6.54 17.16 -14.48
CA LEU A 166 -6.07 15.88 -15.02
C LEU A 166 -5.71 16.01 -16.50
N GLN A 167 -6.56 16.62 -17.30
CA GLN A 167 -6.29 16.81 -18.73
C GLN A 167 -5.02 17.64 -18.97
N GLN A 168 -4.84 18.72 -18.21
CA GLN A 168 -3.63 19.54 -18.27
C GLN A 168 -2.38 18.77 -17.83
N PHE A 169 -2.47 18.02 -16.73
CA PHE A 169 -1.41 17.14 -16.27
C PHE A 169 -1.05 16.13 -17.35
N THR A 170 -2.03 15.41 -17.88
CA THR A 170 -1.84 14.37 -18.90
C THR A 170 -1.21 14.93 -20.16
N ARG A 171 -1.63 16.09 -20.63
CA ARG A 171 -1.05 16.75 -21.80
C ARG A 171 0.43 17.05 -21.60
N ARG A 172 0.80 17.62 -20.45
CA ARG A 172 2.22 17.88 -20.11
C ARG A 172 3.01 16.59 -19.98
N TRP A 173 2.41 15.58 -19.36
CA TRP A 173 3.04 14.28 -19.18
C TRP A 173 3.35 13.60 -20.53
N PHE A 174 2.39 13.56 -21.45
CA PHE A 174 2.57 13.02 -22.80
C PHE A 174 3.72 13.74 -23.52
N GLN A 175 3.74 15.05 -23.47
CA GLN A 175 4.80 15.87 -24.08
C GLN A 175 6.17 15.56 -23.45
N ALA A 176 6.27 15.47 -22.15
CA ALA A 176 7.51 15.20 -21.42
C ALA A 176 8.08 13.81 -21.71
N HIS A 177 7.21 12.84 -21.98
CA HIS A 177 7.60 11.43 -22.26
C HIS A 177 7.62 11.12 -23.77
N GLY A 178 7.58 12.13 -24.64
CA GLY A 178 7.64 11.93 -26.08
C GLY A 178 6.45 11.16 -26.66
N GLN A 179 5.32 11.16 -25.96
CA GLN A 179 4.11 10.50 -26.40
C GLN A 179 3.20 11.47 -27.16
N ALA A 180 2.57 10.99 -28.23
CA ALA A 180 1.60 11.78 -28.98
C ALA A 180 0.25 11.78 -28.23
N MET A 181 -0.21 12.97 -27.83
CA MET A 181 -1.56 13.12 -27.28
C MET A 181 -2.60 12.87 -28.37
N PRO A 182 -3.53 11.90 -28.20
CA PRO A 182 -4.54 11.64 -29.21
C PRO A 182 -5.52 12.81 -29.32
N PHE A 183 -5.97 13.11 -30.55
CA PHE A 183 -7.00 14.12 -30.76
C PHE A 183 -8.34 13.72 -30.11
N VAL A 184 -8.69 12.45 -30.19
CA VAL A 184 -9.82 11.82 -29.48
C VAL A 184 -9.24 10.67 -28.64
N LEU A 185 -9.44 10.76 -27.34
CA LEU A 185 -9.07 9.69 -26.41
C LEU A 185 -10.00 8.53 -26.59
N ASP A 186 -9.65 7.36 -26.89
CA ASP A 186 -10.51 6.17 -26.98
C ASP A 186 -11.70 6.29 -27.98
N PRO A 187 -11.43 6.54 -29.26
CA PRO A 187 -12.50 6.72 -30.24
C PRO A 187 -13.39 5.49 -30.46
N SER A 188 -12.89 4.30 -30.10
CA SER A 188 -13.64 3.05 -30.18
C SER A 188 -14.44 2.71 -28.91
N GLY A 189 -14.19 3.40 -27.81
CA GLY A 189 -14.73 3.07 -26.51
C GLY A 189 -14.10 1.84 -25.84
N LYS A 190 -13.00 1.29 -26.41
CA LYS A 190 -12.35 0.08 -25.90
C LYS A 190 -11.80 0.28 -24.48
N CYS A 191 -11.00 1.32 -24.27
CA CYS A 191 -10.39 1.59 -22.96
C CYS A 191 -11.46 1.86 -21.90
N ALA A 192 -12.51 2.61 -22.26
CA ALA A 192 -13.65 2.83 -21.37
C ALA A 192 -14.38 1.53 -21.01
N ALA A 193 -14.54 0.63 -21.96
CA ALA A 193 -15.15 -0.67 -21.73
C ALA A 193 -14.29 -1.59 -20.83
N GLU A 194 -12.97 -1.52 -20.95
CA GLU A 194 -12.03 -2.25 -20.09
C GLU A 194 -12.10 -1.76 -18.64
N VAL A 195 -12.09 -0.43 -18.41
CA VAL A 195 -12.29 0.17 -17.09
C VAL A 195 -13.64 -0.26 -16.49
N GLU A 196 -14.72 -0.25 -17.29
CA GLU A 196 -16.03 -0.67 -16.82
C GLU A 196 -16.09 -2.20 -16.52
N ALA A 197 -15.37 -3.02 -17.30
CA ALA A 197 -15.26 -4.45 -17.03
C ALA A 197 -14.56 -4.73 -15.69
N ASP A 198 -13.50 -3.98 -15.37
CA ASP A 198 -12.81 -4.07 -14.09
C ASP A 198 -13.69 -3.60 -12.93
N CYS A 199 -14.41 -2.48 -13.09
CA CYS A 199 -15.40 -2.02 -12.11
C CYS A 199 -16.49 -3.07 -11.90
N ALA A 200 -16.97 -3.70 -12.97
CA ALA A 200 -17.98 -4.77 -12.90
C ALA A 200 -17.43 -6.03 -12.20
N LEU A 201 -16.17 -6.38 -12.47
CA LEU A 201 -15.47 -7.45 -11.76
C LEU A 201 -15.39 -7.13 -10.27
N GLY A 202 -14.91 -5.95 -9.89
CA GLY A 202 -14.81 -5.53 -8.48
C GLY A 202 -16.17 -5.60 -7.76
N ARG A 203 -17.24 -5.12 -8.40
CA ARG A 203 -18.62 -5.24 -7.86
C ARG A 203 -19.06 -6.70 -7.64
N ARG A 204 -18.78 -7.59 -8.60
CA ARG A 204 -19.10 -9.03 -8.47
C ARG A 204 -18.28 -9.68 -7.37
N THR A 205 -17.00 -9.32 -7.27
CA THR A 205 -16.09 -9.79 -6.21
C THR A 205 -16.54 -9.31 -4.85
N GLY A 206 -17.21 -8.16 -4.75
CA GLY A 206 -17.63 -7.54 -3.50
C GLY A 206 -16.62 -6.52 -2.97
N ILE A 207 -15.79 -5.97 -3.87
CA ILE A 207 -14.88 -4.88 -3.53
C ILE A 207 -15.69 -3.67 -3.08
N ALA A 208 -15.35 -3.11 -1.91
CA ALA A 208 -16.08 -2.00 -1.28
C ALA A 208 -15.22 -0.73 -1.13
N HIS A 209 -13.91 -0.84 -1.25
CA HIS A 209 -12.97 0.27 -1.07
C HIS A 209 -11.71 0.08 -1.93
N THR A 210 -10.93 1.14 -2.07
CA THR A 210 -9.60 1.12 -2.69
C THR A 210 -8.56 1.73 -1.75
N PRO A 211 -7.30 1.26 -1.79
CA PRO A 211 -6.91 0.05 -2.50
C PRO A 211 -7.49 -1.20 -1.84
N THR A 212 -7.82 -2.22 -2.61
CA THR A 212 -8.00 -3.57 -2.09
C THR A 212 -6.86 -4.43 -2.65
N LEU A 213 -6.07 -4.99 -1.75
CA LEU A 213 -4.90 -5.80 -2.06
C LEU A 213 -5.14 -7.25 -1.67
N VAL A 214 -4.84 -8.16 -2.57
CA VAL A 214 -4.90 -9.60 -2.33
C VAL A 214 -3.61 -10.24 -2.82
N VAL A 215 -2.95 -11.02 -1.98
CA VAL A 215 -1.85 -11.89 -2.39
C VAL A 215 -2.42 -13.25 -2.76
N ALA A 216 -2.25 -13.65 -4.02
CA ALA A 216 -2.85 -14.86 -4.57
C ALA A 216 -1.80 -15.90 -4.96
N THR A 217 -2.14 -17.18 -4.74
CA THR A 217 -1.48 -18.36 -5.29
C THR A 217 -2.47 -19.12 -6.18
N ALA A 218 -2.03 -20.20 -6.80
CA ALA A 218 -2.94 -21.05 -7.61
C ALA A 218 -4.11 -21.64 -6.78
N HIS A 219 -3.94 -21.77 -5.47
CA HIS A 219 -4.87 -22.51 -4.59
C HIS A 219 -5.51 -21.66 -3.50
N ARG A 220 -4.90 -20.53 -3.14
CA ARG A 220 -5.31 -19.69 -2.01
C ARG A 220 -5.06 -18.23 -2.31
N TRP A 221 -5.71 -17.39 -1.53
CA TRP A 221 -5.48 -15.96 -1.52
C TRP A 221 -5.50 -15.44 -0.08
N ILE A 222 -4.83 -14.32 0.16
CA ILE A 222 -4.72 -13.63 1.43
C ILE A 222 -5.10 -12.18 1.18
N GLU A 223 -6.17 -11.71 1.81
CA GLU A 223 -6.51 -10.30 1.82
C GLU A 223 -5.51 -9.53 2.70
N VAL A 224 -5.00 -8.43 2.18
CA VAL A 224 -4.13 -7.51 2.91
C VAL A 224 -5.00 -6.38 3.44
N THR A 225 -5.42 -6.50 4.69
CA THR A 225 -6.34 -5.52 5.33
C THR A 225 -5.62 -4.24 5.76
N GLU A 226 -4.34 -4.35 6.08
CA GLU A 226 -3.49 -3.21 6.43
C GLU A 226 -2.26 -3.21 5.51
N PRO A 227 -1.89 -2.08 4.91
CA PRO A 227 -0.81 -2.01 3.94
C PRO A 227 0.52 -2.58 4.43
N ASP A 228 0.88 -2.39 5.69
CA ASP A 228 2.11 -2.90 6.31
C ASP A 228 2.18 -4.44 6.39
N GLN A 229 1.06 -5.13 6.20
CA GLN A 229 0.99 -6.59 6.18
C GLN A 229 1.32 -7.20 4.80
N LEU A 230 1.52 -6.37 3.75
CA LEU A 230 1.73 -6.85 2.39
C LEU A 230 2.92 -7.82 2.29
N TYR A 231 4.06 -7.45 2.86
CA TYR A 231 5.26 -8.29 2.83
C TYR A 231 5.04 -9.63 3.54
N ALA A 232 4.45 -9.59 4.74
CA ALA A 232 4.15 -10.81 5.50
C ALA A 232 3.13 -11.72 4.77
N ALA A 233 2.20 -11.15 4.02
CA ALA A 233 1.26 -11.91 3.20
C ALA A 233 1.97 -12.60 2.03
N ILE A 234 2.93 -11.91 1.38
CA ILE A 234 3.74 -12.49 0.30
C ILE A 234 4.64 -13.60 0.85
N ASP A 235 5.36 -13.38 1.95
CA ASP A 235 6.21 -14.39 2.60
C ASP A 235 5.42 -15.67 2.89
N ARG A 236 4.20 -15.52 3.42
CA ARG A 236 3.30 -16.64 3.69
C ARG A 236 2.91 -17.38 2.42
N ALA A 237 2.56 -16.65 1.36
CA ALA A 237 2.17 -17.23 0.08
C ALA A 237 3.33 -18.00 -0.56
N GLU A 238 4.54 -17.44 -0.55
CA GLU A 238 5.75 -18.09 -1.06
C GLU A 238 6.12 -19.34 -0.26
N ALA A 239 6.08 -19.28 1.07
CA ALA A 239 6.34 -20.44 1.94
C ALA A 239 5.38 -21.60 1.62
N GLU A 240 4.11 -21.30 1.39
CA GLU A 240 3.09 -22.29 1.06
C GLU A 240 3.33 -22.93 -0.31
N VAL A 241 3.66 -22.13 -1.32
CA VAL A 241 3.99 -22.62 -2.67
C VAL A 241 5.22 -23.51 -2.64
N ASN A 242 6.25 -23.14 -1.88
CA ASN A 242 7.49 -23.90 -1.73
C ASN A 242 7.25 -25.23 -1.00
N ALA A 243 6.41 -25.24 0.03
CA ALA A 243 6.02 -26.46 0.76
C ALA A 243 5.20 -27.43 -0.13
N SER A 244 4.37 -26.88 -1.01
CA SER A 244 3.56 -27.68 -1.94
C SER A 244 4.38 -28.27 -3.10
N GLY A 245 5.39 -27.54 -3.58
CA GLY A 245 6.28 -27.96 -4.67
C GLY A 245 7.30 -29.03 -4.26
N GLY A 246 7.57 -29.18 -2.95
CA GLY A 246 8.50 -30.18 -2.40
C GLY A 246 7.89 -31.54 -2.09
N ARG A 247 6.59 -31.73 -2.26
CA ARG A 247 5.95 -33.02 -2.02
C ARG A 247 6.07 -33.89 -3.28
N PRO A 248 6.85 -35.01 -3.25
CA PRO A 248 6.85 -35.95 -4.35
C PRO A 248 5.41 -36.44 -4.57
N GLN A 249 4.91 -36.39 -5.78
CA GLN A 249 3.68 -37.10 -6.11
C GLN A 249 3.96 -38.59 -5.85
N SER A 250 3.44 -39.10 -4.72
CA SER A 250 3.42 -40.54 -4.49
C SER A 250 2.58 -41.15 -5.59
N GLY A 251 3.26 -41.68 -6.60
CA GLY A 251 2.64 -42.42 -7.69
C GLY A 251 1.84 -43.56 -7.10
N ILE A 252 0.54 -43.47 -7.24
CA ILE A 252 -0.33 -44.65 -7.12
C ILE A 252 -0.05 -45.49 -8.40
N ARG A 253 0.66 -46.59 -8.19
CA ARG A 253 0.72 -47.68 -9.17
C ARG A 253 -0.54 -48.53 -9.06
#